data_6952ef0b5d1a5d27723711724eca3fcc
#
_entry.id   6952ef0b5d1a5d27723711724eca3fcc
#
_cell.length_a   1.000
_cell.length_b   1.000
_cell.length_c   1.000
_cell.angle_alpha   90.00
_cell.angle_beta   90.00
_cell.angle_gamma   90.00
#
_symmetry.space_group_name_H-M   'P 1'
#
loop_
_entity.id
_entity.type
_entity.pdbx_description
1 polymer ?
#
loop_
_entity_poly.entity_id
_entity_poly.type
_entity_poly.pdbx_seq_one_letter_code
_entity_poly.pdbx_strand_id
1 'polypeptide(L)'
;VALVLSIYEFNNKMNSAIQTVVDDQAEQIGYYYSAGVDDKLGALGDITSAMANIMASRPDRSDAFVYEKLDTIVKASNAYMSAYCAVNGKGMLSDRREFDMSELNYYGSISGTSAHYIYAGTDGINGQTAFIYVCPIAISGNVTGYLLSYMNPDNMKEFFDNSVYGDKAFFSLVNRNGTIMACYGATDGTAIL
;
A
#
# COMPACT_ATOMS: atom_id res chain seq x y z
N VAL A 1 -28.07 -50.43 -9.70
CA VAL A 1 -27.34 -49.49 -10.62
C VAL A 1 -27.94 -48.09 -10.54
N ALA A 2 -29.28 -47.91 -10.65
CA ALA A 2 -29.91 -46.58 -10.60
C ALA A 2 -29.65 -45.83 -9.29
N LEU A 3 -29.68 -46.50 -8.14
CA LEU A 3 -29.43 -45.88 -6.81
C LEU A 3 -28.00 -45.38 -6.67
N VAL A 4 -27.00 -46.09 -7.19
CA VAL A 4 -25.60 -45.72 -7.15
C VAL A 4 -25.34 -44.48 -8.02
N LEU A 5 -25.94 -44.42 -9.20
CA LEU A 5 -25.87 -43.26 -10.08
C LEU A 5 -26.52 -42.04 -9.46
N SER A 6 -27.67 -42.18 -8.81
CA SER A 6 -28.36 -41.10 -8.11
C SER A 6 -27.55 -40.56 -6.93
N ILE A 7 -26.89 -41.41 -6.16
CA ILE A 7 -25.99 -40.98 -5.07
C ILE A 7 -24.77 -40.26 -5.63
N TYR A 8 -24.18 -40.71 -6.72
CA TYR A 8 -23.05 -40.07 -7.36
C TYR A 8 -23.40 -38.68 -7.90
N GLU A 9 -24.53 -38.56 -8.61
CA GLU A 9 -25.01 -37.27 -9.10
C GLU A 9 -25.35 -36.31 -7.97
N PHE A 10 -25.95 -36.77 -6.88
CA PHE A 10 -26.23 -35.96 -5.70
C PHE A 10 -24.95 -35.44 -5.05
N ASN A 11 -23.94 -36.30 -4.85
CA ASN A 11 -22.68 -35.92 -4.29
C ASN A 11 -21.95 -34.88 -5.16
N ASN A 12 -21.95 -35.07 -6.48
CA ASN A 12 -21.35 -34.10 -7.41
C ASN A 12 -22.04 -32.72 -7.38
N LYS A 13 -23.38 -32.71 -7.35
CA LYS A 13 -24.15 -31.47 -7.26
C LYS A 13 -23.93 -30.77 -5.90
N MET A 14 -23.88 -31.54 -4.83
CA MET A 14 -23.63 -31.05 -3.48
C MET A 14 -22.22 -30.44 -3.38
N ASN A 15 -21.21 -31.15 -3.87
CA ASN A 15 -19.82 -30.64 -3.88
C ASN A 15 -19.70 -29.37 -4.73
N SER A 16 -20.34 -29.32 -5.90
CA SER A 16 -20.34 -28.12 -6.74
C SER A 16 -21.03 -26.94 -6.04
N ALA A 17 -22.16 -27.18 -5.37
CA ALA A 17 -22.87 -26.14 -4.62
C ALA A 17 -22.05 -25.63 -3.43
N ILE A 18 -21.39 -26.52 -2.69
CA ILE A 18 -20.49 -26.15 -1.60
C ILE A 18 -19.33 -25.33 -2.13
N GLN A 19 -18.70 -25.75 -3.24
CA GLN A 19 -17.59 -25.01 -3.85
C GLN A 19 -18.03 -23.61 -4.24
N THR A 20 -19.18 -23.45 -4.89
CA THR A 20 -19.71 -22.13 -5.28
C THR A 20 -19.91 -21.22 -4.05
N VAL A 21 -20.48 -21.77 -2.96
CA VAL A 21 -20.68 -20.98 -1.73
C VAL A 21 -19.36 -20.56 -1.10
N VAL A 22 -18.36 -21.45 -1.11
CA VAL A 22 -17.02 -21.13 -0.58
C VAL A 22 -16.33 -20.06 -1.43
N ASP A 23 -16.42 -20.17 -2.75
CA ASP A 23 -15.83 -19.22 -3.69
C ASP A 23 -16.50 -17.84 -3.53
N ASP A 24 -17.83 -17.76 -3.47
CA ASP A 24 -18.59 -16.52 -3.25
C ASP A 24 -18.23 -15.85 -1.92
N GLN A 25 -18.08 -16.66 -0.85
CA GLN A 25 -17.67 -16.14 0.46
C GLN A 25 -16.22 -15.64 0.44
N ALA A 26 -15.31 -16.34 -0.22
CA ALA A 26 -13.91 -15.91 -0.35
C ALA A 26 -13.81 -14.60 -1.12
N GLU A 27 -14.60 -14.43 -2.18
CA GLU A 27 -14.68 -13.19 -2.95
C GLU A 27 -15.19 -12.02 -2.11
N GLN A 28 -16.30 -12.20 -1.36
CA GLN A 28 -16.84 -11.18 -0.47
C GLN A 28 -15.84 -10.74 0.61
N ILE A 29 -15.12 -11.69 1.18
CA ILE A 29 -14.08 -11.43 2.16
C ILE A 29 -12.92 -10.67 1.52
N GLY A 30 -12.51 -11.06 0.32
CA GLY A 30 -11.51 -10.35 -0.47
C GLY A 30 -11.88 -8.88 -0.70
N TYR A 31 -13.12 -8.60 -1.06
CA TYR A 31 -13.62 -7.22 -1.21
C TYR A 31 -13.62 -6.44 0.11
N TYR A 32 -14.01 -7.05 1.21
CA TYR A 32 -14.01 -6.40 2.53
C TYR A 32 -12.58 -5.97 2.94
N TYR A 33 -11.61 -6.86 2.78
CA TYR A 33 -10.22 -6.55 3.11
C TYR A 33 -9.59 -5.55 2.15
N SER A 34 -9.93 -5.63 0.86
CA SER A 34 -9.49 -4.64 -0.14
C SER A 34 -9.96 -3.24 0.22
N ALA A 35 -11.23 -3.09 0.62
CA ALA A 35 -11.77 -1.80 1.06
C ALA A 35 -11.02 -1.25 2.28
N GLY A 36 -10.68 -2.09 3.26
CA GLY A 36 -9.90 -1.69 4.42
C GLY A 36 -8.48 -1.22 4.07
N VAL A 37 -7.83 -1.89 3.10
CA VAL A 37 -6.52 -1.47 2.57
C VAL A 37 -6.64 -0.13 1.86
N ASP A 38 -7.67 0.03 1.02
CA ASP A 38 -7.92 1.27 0.28
C ASP A 38 -8.19 2.45 1.23
N ASP A 39 -8.95 2.25 2.30
CA ASP A 39 -9.21 3.28 3.33
C ASP A 39 -7.92 3.73 4.02
N LYS A 40 -7.04 2.79 4.39
CA LYS A 40 -5.75 3.14 5.03
C LYS A 40 -4.81 3.89 4.08
N LEU A 41 -4.72 3.45 2.83
CA LEU A 41 -3.94 4.13 1.81
C LEU A 41 -4.54 5.50 1.48
N GLY A 42 -5.87 5.61 1.45
CA GLY A 42 -6.59 6.86 1.28
C GLY A 42 -6.26 7.86 2.39
N ALA A 43 -6.35 7.46 3.65
CA ALA A 43 -6.01 8.32 4.79
C ALA A 43 -4.55 8.81 4.75
N LEU A 44 -3.59 7.94 4.35
CA LEU A 44 -2.21 8.33 4.12
C LEU A 44 -2.11 9.37 3.01
N GLY A 45 -2.84 9.16 1.92
CA GLY A 45 -2.91 10.05 0.76
C GLY A 45 -3.45 11.42 1.11
N ASP A 46 -4.52 11.49 1.89
CA ASP A 46 -5.17 12.74 2.31
C ASP A 46 -4.22 13.62 3.12
N ILE A 47 -3.51 13.04 4.10
CA ILE A 47 -2.53 13.76 4.91
C ILE A 47 -1.37 14.24 4.05
N THR A 48 -0.84 13.37 3.18
CA THR A 48 0.27 13.72 2.28
C THR A 48 -0.13 14.85 1.34
N SER A 49 -1.32 14.77 0.76
CA SER A 49 -1.86 15.78 -0.16
C SER A 49 -2.11 17.12 0.55
N ALA A 50 -2.63 17.10 1.78
CA ALA A 50 -2.79 18.31 2.57
C ALA A 50 -1.44 18.99 2.83
N MET A 51 -0.41 18.23 3.18
CA MET A 51 0.93 18.79 3.38
C MET A 51 1.55 19.28 2.07
N ALA A 52 1.36 18.60 0.95
CA ALA A 52 1.80 19.03 -0.37
C ALA A 52 1.15 20.38 -0.77
N ASN A 53 -0.14 20.55 -0.51
CA ASN A 53 -0.84 21.82 -0.75
C ASN A 53 -0.32 22.97 0.12
N ILE A 54 -0.03 22.70 1.41
CA ILE A 54 0.61 23.67 2.29
C ILE A 54 2.00 24.05 1.76
N MET A 55 2.78 23.09 1.30
CA MET A 55 4.09 23.34 0.70
C MET A 55 3.99 24.10 -0.62
N ALA A 56 2.97 23.84 -1.44
CA ALA A 56 2.71 24.56 -2.67
C ALA A 56 2.38 26.05 -2.44
N SER A 57 1.73 26.38 -1.31
CA SER A 57 1.40 27.75 -0.93
C SER A 57 2.62 28.60 -0.51
N ARG A 58 3.77 27.94 -0.27
CA ARG A 58 5.03 28.59 0.14
C ARG A 58 6.17 28.20 -0.80
N PRO A 59 6.38 28.97 -1.88
CA PRO A 59 7.47 28.69 -2.84
C PRO A 59 8.87 28.82 -2.20
N ASP A 60 9.03 29.74 -1.26
CA ASP A 60 10.29 29.89 -0.51
C ASP A 60 10.28 29.00 0.75
N ARG A 61 10.77 27.77 0.60
CA ARG A 61 10.76 26.73 1.62
C ARG A 61 12.14 26.58 2.23
N SER A 62 12.28 26.96 3.49
CA SER A 62 13.48 26.59 4.26
C SER A 62 13.46 25.10 4.60
N ASP A 63 14.63 24.49 4.80
CA ASP A 63 14.76 23.09 5.22
C ASP A 63 13.98 22.82 6.51
N ALA A 64 14.00 23.75 7.46
CA ALA A 64 13.24 23.64 8.71
C ALA A 64 11.73 23.51 8.45
N PHE A 65 11.19 24.27 7.51
CA PHE A 65 9.78 24.17 7.13
C PHE A 65 9.48 22.84 6.44
N VAL A 66 10.36 22.35 5.55
CA VAL A 66 10.20 21.05 4.90
C VAL A 66 10.17 19.94 5.96
N TYR A 67 11.14 19.92 6.86
CA TYR A 67 11.20 18.92 7.93
C TYR A 67 9.99 18.95 8.86
N GLU A 68 9.45 20.13 9.18
CA GLU A 68 8.22 20.25 9.96
C GLU A 68 7.04 19.53 9.27
N LYS A 69 6.92 19.64 7.94
CA LYS A 69 5.85 18.99 7.20
C LYS A 69 6.06 17.48 7.08
N LEU A 70 7.31 17.04 6.90
CA LEU A 70 7.66 15.62 6.93
C LEU A 70 7.35 15.01 8.30
N ASP A 71 7.73 15.65 9.39
CA ASP A 71 7.41 15.19 10.75
C ASP A 71 5.90 15.16 11.00
N THR A 72 5.15 16.11 10.44
CA THR A 72 3.68 16.13 10.57
C THR A 72 3.05 14.92 9.91
N ILE A 73 3.50 14.52 8.73
CA ILE A 73 3.00 13.33 8.04
C ILE A 73 3.22 12.09 8.91
N VAL A 74 4.45 11.88 9.38
CA VAL A 74 4.80 10.71 10.20
C VAL A 74 3.98 10.66 11.49
N LYS A 75 3.74 11.81 12.13
CA LYS A 75 2.97 11.89 13.39
C LYS A 75 1.46 11.73 13.19
N ALA A 76 0.92 12.20 12.08
CA ALA A 76 -0.52 12.24 11.83
C ALA A 76 -1.03 11.02 11.05
N SER A 77 -0.14 10.18 10.52
CA SER A 77 -0.48 8.97 9.77
C SER A 77 0.29 7.75 10.30
N ASN A 78 -0.03 6.59 9.77
CA ASN A 78 0.71 5.36 10.06
C ASN A 78 2.00 5.23 9.21
N ALA A 79 2.51 6.33 8.65
CA ALA A 79 3.77 6.35 7.94
C ALA A 79 4.93 6.19 8.92
N TYR A 80 5.88 5.31 8.61
CA TYR A 80 7.12 5.20 9.38
C TYR A 80 8.19 6.20 8.92
N MET A 81 8.03 6.74 7.71
CA MET A 81 8.93 7.70 7.09
C MET A 81 8.16 8.57 6.10
N SER A 82 8.65 9.78 5.89
CA SER A 82 8.21 10.65 4.80
C SER A 82 9.41 11.30 4.14
N ALA A 83 9.25 11.74 2.88
CA ALA A 83 10.31 12.37 2.13
C ALA A 83 9.78 13.54 1.28
N TYR A 84 10.64 14.50 1.04
CA TYR A 84 10.47 15.54 0.04
C TYR A 84 11.53 15.38 -1.05
N CYS A 85 11.12 15.45 -2.31
CA CYS A 85 12.03 15.46 -3.45
C CYS A 85 11.81 16.73 -4.27
N ALA A 86 12.85 17.50 -4.47
CA ALA A 86 12.82 18.61 -5.43
C ALA A 86 12.98 18.07 -6.87
N VAL A 87 12.42 18.78 -7.85
CA VAL A 87 12.55 18.38 -9.28
C VAL A 87 14.00 18.33 -9.79
N ASN A 88 14.95 18.96 -9.09
CA ASN A 88 16.38 18.90 -9.41
C ASN A 88 17.05 17.59 -8.94
N GLY A 89 16.31 16.65 -8.41
CA GLY A 89 16.78 15.34 -8.00
C GLY A 89 17.21 15.20 -6.53
N LYS A 90 17.28 16.30 -5.76
CA LYS A 90 17.65 16.24 -4.35
C LYS A 90 16.44 15.94 -3.48
N GLY A 91 16.62 15.01 -2.54
CA GLY A 91 15.61 14.57 -1.61
C GLY A 91 16.03 14.72 -0.15
N MET A 92 15.04 14.89 0.74
CA MET A 92 15.17 15.01 2.20
C MET A 92 14.21 14.04 2.86
N LEU A 93 14.72 13.22 3.79
CA LEU A 93 13.92 12.28 4.58
C LEU A 93 13.53 12.88 5.93
N SER A 94 12.43 12.42 6.51
CA SER A 94 12.01 12.85 7.87
C SER A 94 13.05 12.58 8.96
N ASP A 95 13.93 11.60 8.76
CA ASP A 95 15.03 11.28 9.66
C ASP A 95 16.29 12.14 9.45
N ARG A 96 16.20 13.21 8.65
CA ARG A 96 17.25 14.19 8.34
C ARG A 96 18.33 13.71 7.38
N ARG A 97 18.23 12.52 6.80
CA ARG A 97 19.11 12.08 5.71
C ARG A 97 18.71 12.77 4.40
N GLU A 98 19.69 12.98 3.56
CA GLU A 98 19.49 13.38 2.17
C GLU A 98 19.66 12.17 1.25
N PHE A 99 19.03 12.23 0.08
CA PHE A 99 19.15 11.18 -0.95
C PHE A 99 19.03 11.82 -2.33
N ASP A 100 19.46 11.08 -3.35
CA ASP A 100 19.21 11.42 -4.74
C ASP A 100 17.94 10.73 -5.22
N MET A 101 17.08 11.43 -5.94
CA MET A 101 15.83 10.88 -6.45
C MET A 101 16.04 9.71 -7.41
N SER A 102 17.23 9.62 -8.05
CA SER A 102 17.61 8.48 -8.89
C SER A 102 17.79 7.16 -8.12
N GLU A 103 17.90 7.21 -6.79
CA GLU A 103 17.93 6.03 -5.94
C GLU A 103 16.55 5.38 -5.80
N LEU A 104 15.47 6.08 -6.16
CA LEU A 104 14.11 5.55 -6.13
C LEU A 104 13.88 4.60 -7.31
N ASN A 105 13.54 3.36 -7.03
CA ASN A 105 13.27 2.32 -8.06
C ASN A 105 12.11 2.72 -8.99
N TYR A 106 11.22 3.59 -8.52
CA TYR A 106 10.03 4.09 -9.21
C TYR A 106 10.19 5.50 -9.77
N TYR A 107 11.41 6.05 -9.77
CA TYR A 107 11.71 7.40 -10.26
C TYR A 107 11.15 7.66 -11.66
N GLY A 108 11.35 6.72 -12.59
CA GLY A 108 10.83 6.85 -13.95
C GLY A 108 9.31 6.95 -14.04
N SER A 109 8.59 6.41 -13.06
CA SER A 109 7.12 6.45 -13.02
C SER A 109 6.57 7.77 -12.47
N ILE A 110 7.34 8.46 -11.62
CA ILE A 110 6.89 9.69 -10.96
C ILE A 110 7.48 10.97 -11.59
N SER A 111 8.61 10.85 -12.27
CA SER A 111 9.28 12.01 -12.88
C SER A 111 8.39 12.65 -13.93
N GLY A 112 8.06 13.94 -13.71
CA GLY A 112 7.20 14.74 -14.58
C GLY A 112 5.70 14.47 -14.46
N THR A 113 5.26 13.53 -13.61
CA THR A 113 3.82 13.32 -13.39
C THR A 113 3.23 14.40 -12.50
N SER A 114 2.04 14.88 -12.86
CA SER A 114 1.20 15.74 -12.02
C SER A 114 0.11 14.95 -11.28
N ALA A 115 0.03 13.63 -11.49
CA ALA A 115 -0.92 12.76 -10.84
C ALA A 115 -0.32 12.15 -9.55
N HIS A 116 -1.19 11.81 -8.62
CA HIS A 116 -0.80 11.00 -7.47
C HIS A 116 -0.42 9.59 -7.91
N TYR A 117 0.54 9.01 -7.24
CA TYR A 117 1.04 7.67 -7.57
C TYR A 117 1.22 6.84 -6.29
N ILE A 118 0.87 5.57 -6.34
CA ILE A 118 1.14 4.62 -5.26
C ILE A 118 2.10 3.57 -5.80
N TYR A 119 3.27 3.50 -5.19
CA TYR A 119 4.22 2.42 -5.39
C TYR A 119 4.04 1.38 -4.29
N ALA A 120 4.03 0.11 -4.68
CA ALA A 120 3.98 -1.02 -3.77
C ALA A 120 5.13 -1.97 -4.12
N GLY A 121 6.14 -2.01 -3.28
CA GLY A 121 7.35 -2.80 -3.53
C GLY A 121 8.50 -2.45 -2.61
N THR A 122 9.69 -2.94 -2.93
CA THR A 122 10.90 -2.64 -2.17
C THR A 122 11.37 -1.23 -2.48
N ASP A 123 11.53 -0.40 -1.44
CA ASP A 123 12.07 0.95 -1.57
C ASP A 123 13.58 0.93 -1.82
N GLY A 124 14.05 1.77 -2.76
CA GLY A 124 15.45 1.86 -3.12
C GLY A 124 16.35 2.49 -2.05
N ILE A 125 15.79 3.32 -1.16
CA ILE A 125 16.56 4.07 -0.16
C ILE A 125 16.95 3.19 1.03
N ASN A 126 16.03 2.37 1.52
CA ASN A 126 16.21 1.58 2.74
C ASN A 126 16.10 0.06 2.53
N GLY A 127 15.74 -0.39 1.33
CA GLY A 127 15.56 -1.80 0.99
C GLY A 127 14.35 -2.47 1.66
N GLN A 128 13.45 -1.71 2.26
CA GLN A 128 12.25 -2.24 2.92
C GLN A 128 11.07 -2.30 1.95
N THR A 129 10.22 -3.31 2.13
CA THR A 129 8.94 -3.37 1.42
C THR A 129 7.99 -2.33 2.02
N ALA A 130 7.40 -1.50 1.17
CA ALA A 130 6.53 -0.41 1.58
C ALA A 130 5.42 -0.12 0.56
N PHE A 131 4.33 0.46 1.07
CA PHE A 131 3.44 1.30 0.27
C PHE A 131 3.94 2.73 0.33
N ILE A 132 4.20 3.31 -0.82
CA ILE A 132 4.72 4.67 -0.93
C ILE A 132 3.71 5.51 -1.70
N TYR A 133 3.07 6.43 -1.00
CA TYR A 133 2.19 7.41 -1.61
C TYR A 133 3.02 8.60 -2.07
N VAL A 134 2.93 8.92 -3.35
CA VAL A 134 3.66 10.04 -3.98
C VAL A 134 2.66 11.10 -4.40
N CYS A 135 2.82 12.29 -3.85
CA CYS A 135 2.00 13.45 -4.15
C CYS A 135 2.85 14.57 -4.80
N PRO A 136 2.51 15.01 -6.02
CA PRO A 136 3.21 16.14 -6.64
C PRO A 136 2.90 17.45 -5.90
N ILE A 137 3.90 18.31 -5.76
CA ILE A 137 3.76 19.67 -5.26
C ILE A 137 3.74 20.59 -6.47
N ALA A 138 2.55 21.09 -6.83
CA ALA A 138 2.38 21.94 -8.01
C ALA A 138 2.11 23.39 -7.62
N ILE A 139 2.85 24.31 -8.24
CA ILE A 139 2.66 25.77 -8.12
C ILE A 139 2.26 26.30 -9.48
N SER A 140 1.09 26.91 -9.57
CA SER A 140 0.56 27.44 -10.86
C SER A 140 0.57 26.40 -12.00
N GLY A 141 0.26 25.14 -11.68
CA GLY A 141 0.23 24.04 -12.63
C GLY A 141 1.58 23.39 -12.94
N ASN A 142 2.68 23.93 -12.44
CA ASN A 142 4.02 23.35 -12.63
C ASN A 142 4.43 22.53 -11.41
N VAL A 143 4.84 21.29 -11.61
CA VAL A 143 5.39 20.45 -10.53
C VAL A 143 6.76 20.98 -10.13
N THR A 144 6.91 21.31 -8.84
CA THR A 144 8.14 21.84 -8.24
C THR A 144 8.84 20.84 -7.32
N GLY A 145 8.20 19.72 -7.06
CA GLY A 145 8.72 18.64 -6.22
C GLY A 145 7.66 17.59 -5.95
N TYR A 146 8.02 16.61 -5.15
CA TYR A 146 7.16 15.51 -4.73
C TYR A 146 7.25 15.31 -3.22
N LEU A 147 6.13 14.99 -2.63
CA LEU A 147 6.04 14.59 -1.24
C LEU A 147 5.71 13.09 -1.20
N LEU A 148 6.47 12.32 -0.43
CA LEU A 148 6.36 10.88 -0.33
C LEU A 148 6.06 10.48 1.10
N SER A 149 5.19 9.49 1.27
CA SER A 149 4.85 8.91 2.57
C SER A 149 4.94 7.41 2.51
N TYR A 150 5.66 6.81 3.45
CA TYR A 150 6.03 5.40 3.47
C TYR A 150 5.29 4.68 4.57
N MET A 151 4.49 3.68 4.21
CA MET A 151 3.75 2.84 5.15
C MET A 151 4.21 1.40 5.06
N ASN A 152 4.45 0.78 6.22
CA ASN A 152 4.77 -0.63 6.30
C ASN A 152 3.52 -1.45 5.95
N PRO A 153 3.61 -2.46 5.04
CA PRO A 153 2.51 -3.39 4.79
C PRO A 153 1.97 -4.06 6.06
N ASP A 154 2.80 -4.28 7.08
CA ASP A 154 2.38 -4.83 8.37
C ASP A 154 1.31 -4.00 9.09
N ASN A 155 1.17 -2.71 8.76
CA ASN A 155 0.09 -1.86 9.27
C ASN A 155 -1.30 -2.30 8.78
N MET A 156 -1.37 -3.20 7.82
CA MET A 156 -2.61 -3.83 7.35
C MET A 156 -2.98 -5.07 8.17
N LYS A 157 -2.07 -5.59 9.01
CA LYS A 157 -2.24 -6.85 9.74
C LYS A 157 -3.52 -6.89 10.58
N GLU A 158 -3.89 -5.79 11.21
CA GLU A 158 -5.08 -5.72 12.06
C GLU A 158 -6.39 -6.08 11.34
N PHE A 159 -6.47 -5.90 10.01
CA PHE A 159 -7.64 -6.31 9.22
C PHE A 159 -7.72 -7.83 9.07
N PHE A 160 -6.59 -8.51 9.13
CA PHE A 160 -6.48 -9.94 8.86
C PHE A 160 -6.47 -10.78 10.14
N ASP A 161 -6.10 -10.20 11.28
CA ASP A 161 -6.00 -10.91 12.57
C ASP A 161 -7.36 -11.41 13.10
N ASN A 162 -8.47 -10.80 12.67
CA ASN A 162 -9.84 -11.16 13.03
C ASN A 162 -10.57 -11.91 11.91
N SER A 163 -9.86 -12.77 11.18
CA SER A 163 -10.47 -13.47 10.05
C SER A 163 -11.62 -14.39 10.49
N VAL A 164 -12.67 -14.45 9.68
CA VAL A 164 -13.83 -15.32 9.88
C VAL A 164 -13.43 -16.81 9.95
N TYR A 165 -12.30 -17.16 9.39
CA TYR A 165 -11.76 -18.53 9.35
C TYR A 165 -10.77 -18.84 10.50
N GLY A 166 -10.55 -17.87 11.43
CA GLY A 166 -9.63 -18.01 12.55
C GLY A 166 -8.20 -18.33 12.10
N ASP A 167 -7.51 -19.16 12.89
CA ASP A 167 -6.09 -19.52 12.67
C ASP A 167 -5.82 -20.34 11.41
N LYS A 168 -6.85 -20.70 10.64
CA LYS A 168 -6.74 -21.54 9.44
C LYS A 168 -6.72 -20.73 8.14
N ALA A 169 -6.97 -19.45 8.20
CA ALA A 169 -6.94 -18.59 7.02
C ALA A 169 -5.55 -18.04 6.79
N PHE A 170 -5.16 -18.00 5.53
CA PHE A 170 -3.95 -17.35 5.06
C PHE A 170 -4.32 -16.27 4.05
N PHE A 171 -3.78 -15.08 4.24
CA PHE A 171 -3.98 -13.95 3.35
C PHE A 171 -2.65 -13.44 2.84
N SER A 172 -2.59 -13.12 1.57
CA SER A 172 -1.44 -12.47 0.97
C SER A 172 -1.86 -11.14 0.35
N LEU A 173 -1.14 -10.11 0.70
CA LEU A 173 -1.24 -8.82 0.03
C LEU A 173 -0.23 -8.82 -1.13
N VAL A 174 -0.75 -8.70 -2.35
CA VAL A 174 0.05 -8.85 -3.58
C VAL A 174 -0.08 -7.56 -4.40
N ASN A 175 1.02 -7.04 -4.90
CA ASN A 175 1.01 -5.90 -5.81
C ASN A 175 0.60 -6.32 -7.24
N ARG A 176 0.39 -5.34 -8.12
CA ARG A 176 -0.04 -5.58 -9.52
C ARG A 176 0.93 -6.45 -10.33
N ASN A 177 2.20 -6.54 -9.92
CA ASN A 177 3.23 -7.34 -10.59
C ASN A 177 3.31 -8.77 -10.02
N GLY A 178 2.42 -9.14 -9.09
CA GLY A 178 2.43 -10.44 -8.44
C GLY A 178 3.43 -10.58 -7.29
N THR A 179 4.08 -9.48 -6.87
CA THR A 179 5.01 -9.50 -5.73
C THR A 179 4.24 -9.52 -4.42
N ILE A 180 4.55 -10.46 -3.55
CA ILE A 180 3.96 -10.54 -2.21
C ILE A 180 4.53 -9.40 -1.35
N MET A 181 3.66 -8.53 -0.88
CA MET A 181 3.98 -7.39 -0.03
C MET A 181 3.96 -7.76 1.44
N ALA A 182 3.01 -8.60 1.84
CA ALA A 182 2.87 -9.13 3.19
C ALA A 182 2.03 -10.40 3.18
N CYS A 183 2.22 -11.23 4.20
CA CYS A 183 1.44 -12.45 4.46
C CYS A 183 0.90 -12.40 5.88
N TYR A 184 -0.36 -12.80 6.04
CA TYR A 184 -1.07 -12.79 7.33
C TYR A 184 -1.80 -14.11 7.53
N GLY A 185 -1.87 -14.60 8.78
CA GLY A 185 -2.54 -15.85 9.16
C GLY A 185 -1.58 -16.89 9.74
N ALA A 186 -2.10 -18.07 10.09
CA ALA A 186 -1.34 -19.13 10.71
C ALA A 186 -0.22 -19.63 9.80
N THR A 187 1.00 -19.41 10.21
CA THR A 187 2.18 -20.01 9.58
C THR A 187 2.50 -21.30 10.28
N ASP A 188 1.79 -22.38 9.97
CA ASP A 188 2.32 -23.72 10.20
C ASP A 188 3.41 -24.00 9.16
N GLY A 189 4.57 -23.36 9.29
CA GLY A 189 5.86 -23.72 8.72
C GLY A 189 5.97 -24.17 7.25
N THR A 190 4.90 -24.19 6.51
CA THR A 190 4.85 -24.53 5.08
C THR A 190 4.56 -23.27 4.28
N ALA A 191 5.65 -22.58 3.87
CA ALA A 191 5.54 -21.63 2.78
C ALA A 191 4.99 -22.37 1.56
N ILE A 192 3.78 -22.02 1.13
CA ILE A 192 3.31 -22.41 -0.19
C ILE A 192 4.03 -21.46 -1.16
N LEU A 193 5.09 -21.96 -1.77
CA LEU A 193 5.76 -21.34 -2.91
C LEU A 193 5.00 -21.71 -4.17
#